data_88b4bf0580a46117c8f9926e7132ace8
#
_entry.id   88b4bf0580a46117c8f9926e7132ace8
#
_cell.length_a   1.000
_cell.length_b   1.000
_cell.length_c   1.000
_cell.angle_alpha   90.00
_cell.angle_beta   90.00
_cell.angle_gamma   90.00
#
_symmetry.space_group_name_H-M   'P 1'
#
loop_
_entity.id
_entity.type
_entity.pdbx_description
1 polymer ?
#
loop_
_entity_poly.entity_id
_entity_poly.type
_entity_poly.pdbx_seq_one_letter_code
_entity_poly.pdbx_strand_id
1 'polypeptide(L)'
;MIKGKFIDNLPKVYGIYTGGFLGFIILMAIAEQAGMSAKMIGIFFVAFTVLIYALIGYLSRTLQVDAYYVAGRQVPTVFNGMATAADWMSGASFVAMAGGIYFKGYGYMALLVGWTGGYVLVASLLAPYLRKFGCYTVPDFIGTRYGGNMARLSAVIVLTVASFTYVTAQINATGLSLIHI
;
A
#
# COMPACT_ATOMS: atom_id res chain seq x y z
N MET A 1 -18.96 -16.66 -8.93
CA MET A 1 -20.25 -16.28 -8.32
C MET A 1 -20.15 -15.31 -7.12
N ILE A 2 -19.01 -14.60 -6.96
CA ILE A 2 -18.77 -13.61 -5.88
C ILE A 2 -18.88 -12.17 -6.41
N LYS A 3 -19.01 -11.98 -7.72
CA LYS A 3 -18.93 -10.70 -8.44
C LYS A 3 -19.95 -9.62 -8.05
N GLY A 4 -21.20 -9.98 -7.79
CA GLY A 4 -22.24 -9.00 -7.43
C GLY A 4 -22.22 -8.63 -5.94
N LYS A 5 -22.00 -9.61 -5.09
CA LYS A 5 -22.16 -9.44 -3.63
C LYS A 5 -21.14 -8.51 -2.95
N PHE A 6 -19.92 -8.37 -3.48
CA PHE A 6 -18.92 -7.49 -2.88
C PHE A 6 -19.19 -6.02 -3.18
N ILE A 7 -19.47 -5.70 -4.46
CA ILE A 7 -19.75 -4.31 -4.88
C ILE A 7 -21.05 -3.81 -4.27
N ASP A 8 -22.09 -4.64 -4.23
CA ASP A 8 -23.40 -4.31 -3.64
C ASP A 8 -23.30 -4.11 -2.11
N ASN A 9 -22.37 -4.78 -1.43
CA ASN A 9 -22.13 -4.66 -0.01
C ASN A 9 -21.04 -3.64 0.36
N LEU A 10 -20.42 -2.99 -0.62
CA LEU A 10 -19.30 -2.07 -0.40
C LEU A 10 -19.63 -0.92 0.58
N PRO A 11 -20.78 -0.20 0.45
CA PRO A 11 -21.13 0.84 1.40
C PRO A 11 -21.27 0.29 2.83
N LYS A 12 -21.78 -0.93 2.97
CA LYS A 12 -21.91 -1.60 4.28
C LYS A 12 -20.54 -1.95 4.87
N VAL A 13 -19.63 -2.47 4.05
CA VAL A 13 -18.26 -2.81 4.47
C VAL A 13 -17.50 -1.57 4.90
N TYR A 14 -17.59 -0.48 4.10
CA TYR A 14 -16.98 0.81 4.48
C TYR A 14 -17.61 1.40 5.74
N GLY A 15 -18.94 1.33 5.86
CA GLY A 15 -19.64 1.82 7.05
C GLY A 15 -19.21 1.09 8.33
N ILE A 16 -19.11 -0.24 8.27
CA ILE A 16 -18.64 -1.06 9.40
C ILE A 16 -17.17 -0.76 9.73
N TYR A 17 -16.31 -0.67 8.71
CA TYR A 17 -14.90 -0.36 8.90
C TYR A 17 -14.70 1.03 9.51
N THR A 18 -15.31 2.05 8.90
CA THR A 18 -15.18 3.44 9.36
C THR A 18 -15.81 3.63 10.73
N GLY A 19 -17.00 3.08 10.96
CA GLY A 19 -17.67 3.12 12.25
C GLY A 19 -16.89 2.39 13.36
N GLY A 20 -16.34 1.23 13.05
CA GLY A 20 -15.48 0.47 13.97
C GLY A 20 -14.19 1.21 14.31
N PHE A 21 -13.55 1.82 13.32
CA PHE A 21 -12.33 2.59 13.50
C PHE A 21 -12.57 3.87 14.32
N LEU A 22 -13.62 4.63 14.00
CA LEU A 22 -14.01 5.81 14.78
C LEU A 22 -14.41 5.44 16.22
N GLY A 23 -15.15 4.35 16.39
CA GLY A 23 -15.51 3.85 17.71
C GLY A 23 -14.27 3.47 18.53
N PHE A 24 -13.26 2.85 17.88
CA PHE A 24 -12.00 2.53 18.53
C PHE A 24 -11.23 3.81 18.95
N ILE A 25 -11.17 4.83 18.07
CA ILE A 25 -10.53 6.12 18.41
C ILE A 25 -11.21 6.77 19.63
N ILE A 26 -12.54 6.81 19.65
CA ILE A 26 -13.30 7.37 20.76
C ILE A 26 -13.05 6.60 22.06
N LEU A 27 -13.00 5.27 21.97
CA LEU A 27 -12.71 4.41 23.11
C LEU A 27 -11.30 4.66 23.67
N MET A 28 -10.30 4.84 22.81
CA MET A 28 -8.93 5.17 23.22
C MET A 28 -8.84 6.58 23.81
N ALA A 29 -9.57 7.55 23.28
CA ALA A 29 -9.64 8.90 23.86
C ALA A 29 -10.27 8.91 25.26
N ILE A 30 -11.30 8.10 25.48
CA ILE A 30 -11.91 7.92 26.82
C ILE A 30 -10.91 7.24 27.77
N ALA A 31 -10.21 6.22 27.30
CA ALA A 31 -9.19 5.50 28.08
C ALA A 31 -8.03 6.42 28.49
N GLU A 32 -7.61 7.33 27.60
CA GLU A 32 -6.62 8.35 27.92
C GLU A 32 -7.09 9.27 29.04
N GLN A 33 -8.32 9.76 28.96
CA GLN A 33 -8.90 10.60 30.03
C GLN A 33 -9.10 9.85 31.36
N ALA A 34 -9.27 8.52 31.28
CA ALA A 34 -9.34 7.65 32.46
C ALA A 34 -7.96 7.34 33.08
N GLY A 35 -6.87 7.91 32.51
CA GLY A 35 -5.51 7.76 33.05
C GLY A 35 -4.67 6.64 32.43
N MET A 36 -5.10 6.08 31.28
CA MET A 36 -4.27 5.11 30.56
C MET A 36 -3.02 5.79 30.01
N SER A 37 -1.85 5.13 30.18
CA SER A 37 -0.59 5.69 29.69
C SER A 37 -0.53 5.73 28.16
N ALA A 38 0.10 6.75 27.58
CA ALA A 38 0.30 6.89 26.14
C ALA A 38 0.95 5.64 25.50
N LYS A 39 1.87 5.00 26.22
CA LYS A 39 2.51 3.75 25.78
C LYS A 39 1.49 2.60 25.58
N MET A 40 0.55 2.45 26.50
CA MET A 40 -0.51 1.43 26.39
C MET A 40 -1.45 1.74 25.22
N ILE A 41 -1.83 3.00 25.07
CA ILE A 41 -2.66 3.47 23.94
C ILE A 41 -1.97 3.14 22.62
N GLY A 42 -0.68 3.44 22.48
CA GLY A 42 0.10 3.11 21.28
C GLY A 42 0.11 1.59 20.99
N ILE A 43 0.29 0.76 22.02
CA ILE A 43 0.24 -0.71 21.86
C ILE A 43 -1.14 -1.16 21.37
N PHE A 44 -2.22 -0.59 21.91
CA PHE A 44 -3.58 -0.92 21.45
C PHE A 44 -3.82 -0.51 20.00
N PHE A 45 -3.34 0.67 19.57
CA PHE A 45 -3.44 1.08 18.17
C PHE A 45 -2.70 0.12 17.24
N VAL A 46 -1.48 -0.26 17.56
CA VAL A 46 -0.70 -1.21 16.76
C VAL A 46 -1.38 -2.57 16.72
N ALA A 47 -1.78 -3.10 17.88
CA ALA A 47 -2.45 -4.39 17.97
C ALA A 47 -3.78 -4.42 17.19
N PHE A 48 -4.59 -3.39 17.31
CA PHE A 48 -5.86 -3.25 16.59
C PHE A 48 -5.63 -3.21 15.07
N THR A 49 -4.67 -2.41 14.61
CA THR A 49 -4.33 -2.29 13.19
C THR A 49 -3.85 -3.62 12.61
N VAL A 50 -2.92 -4.30 13.30
CA VAL A 50 -2.40 -5.62 12.89
C VAL A 50 -3.52 -6.64 12.84
N LEU A 51 -4.42 -6.64 13.82
CA LEU A 51 -5.54 -7.58 13.91
C LEU A 51 -6.54 -7.38 12.78
N ILE A 52 -6.88 -6.13 12.45
CA ILE A 52 -7.75 -5.80 11.31
C ILE A 52 -7.13 -6.28 10.00
N TYR A 53 -5.85 -5.98 9.75
CA TYR A 53 -5.19 -6.40 8.52
C TYR A 53 -5.06 -7.92 8.42
N ALA A 54 -4.76 -8.60 9.53
CA ALA A 54 -4.74 -10.06 9.58
C ALA A 54 -6.13 -10.66 9.27
N LEU A 55 -7.19 -10.07 9.83
CA LEU A 55 -8.56 -10.48 9.56
C LEU A 55 -8.95 -10.27 8.09
N ILE A 56 -8.65 -9.10 7.53
CA ILE A 56 -8.90 -8.82 6.11
C ILE A 56 -8.15 -9.81 5.23
N GLY A 57 -6.86 -10.05 5.52
CA GLY A 57 -6.05 -11.02 4.77
C GLY A 57 -6.62 -12.43 4.85
N TYR A 58 -7.07 -12.86 6.02
CA TYR A 58 -7.70 -14.16 6.21
C TYR A 58 -9.02 -14.30 5.44
N LEU A 59 -9.88 -13.28 5.48
CA LEU A 59 -11.16 -13.26 4.77
C LEU A 59 -10.99 -13.18 3.25
N SER A 60 -9.94 -12.50 2.80
CA SER A 60 -9.63 -12.29 1.36
C SER A 60 -8.78 -13.40 0.76
N ARG A 61 -8.42 -14.43 1.52
CA ARG A 61 -7.59 -15.53 1.02
C ARG A 61 -8.22 -16.23 -0.18
N THR A 62 -7.40 -16.51 -1.18
CA THR A 62 -7.82 -17.21 -2.40
C THR A 62 -6.72 -18.17 -2.87
N LEU A 63 -7.12 -19.26 -3.52
CA LEU A 63 -6.23 -20.22 -4.18
C LEU A 63 -6.13 -19.96 -5.69
N GLN A 64 -6.90 -18.99 -6.21
CA GLN A 64 -6.89 -18.65 -7.63
C GLN A 64 -5.81 -17.64 -7.91
N VAL A 65 -4.87 -17.98 -8.81
CA VAL A 65 -3.71 -17.14 -9.17
C VAL A 65 -4.14 -15.76 -9.69
N ASP A 66 -5.13 -15.71 -10.58
CA ASP A 66 -5.65 -14.46 -11.13
C ASP A 66 -6.31 -13.57 -10.06
N ALA A 67 -7.06 -14.16 -9.13
CA ALA A 67 -7.64 -13.42 -8.02
C ALA A 67 -6.57 -12.92 -7.04
N TYR A 68 -5.49 -13.69 -6.83
CA TYR A 68 -4.40 -13.32 -5.94
C TYR A 68 -3.58 -12.14 -6.46
N TYR A 69 -3.13 -12.20 -7.73
CA TYR A 69 -2.24 -11.17 -8.27
C TYR A 69 -2.96 -9.91 -8.78
N VAL A 70 -4.14 -10.07 -9.36
CA VAL A 70 -4.81 -8.96 -10.05
C VAL A 70 -6.30 -8.81 -9.68
N ALA A 71 -6.72 -9.41 -8.58
CA ALA A 71 -8.12 -9.41 -8.10
C ALA A 71 -9.14 -9.77 -9.21
N GLY A 72 -8.75 -10.72 -10.10
CA GLY A 72 -9.55 -11.10 -11.27
C GLY A 72 -9.77 -9.97 -12.27
N ARG A 73 -8.98 -8.89 -12.21
CA ARG A 73 -9.10 -7.68 -13.06
C ARG A 73 -10.47 -6.99 -12.99
N GLN A 74 -11.13 -7.05 -11.83
CA GLN A 74 -12.51 -6.61 -11.65
C GLN A 74 -12.67 -5.45 -10.66
N VAL A 75 -11.56 -4.93 -10.16
CA VAL A 75 -11.59 -3.78 -9.24
C VAL A 75 -12.09 -2.56 -9.99
N PRO A 76 -13.15 -1.88 -9.49
CA PRO A 76 -13.61 -0.63 -10.08
C PRO A 76 -12.52 0.43 -10.06
N THR A 77 -12.49 1.30 -11.08
CA THR A 77 -11.42 2.28 -11.31
C THR A 77 -11.16 3.17 -10.10
N VAL A 78 -12.22 3.63 -9.43
CA VAL A 78 -12.11 4.49 -8.24
C VAL A 78 -11.36 3.79 -7.11
N PHE A 79 -11.75 2.54 -6.81
CA PHE A 79 -11.09 1.76 -5.74
C PHE A 79 -9.66 1.38 -6.09
N ASN A 80 -9.38 1.09 -7.37
CA ASN A 80 -8.02 0.86 -7.83
C ASN A 80 -7.16 2.14 -7.67
N GLY A 81 -7.72 3.30 -7.99
CA GLY A 81 -7.06 4.59 -7.76
C GLY A 81 -6.78 4.84 -6.27
N MET A 82 -7.76 4.58 -5.39
CA MET A 82 -7.59 4.70 -3.94
C MET A 82 -6.53 3.74 -3.40
N ALA A 83 -6.52 2.49 -3.86
CA ALA A 83 -5.50 1.51 -3.48
C ALA A 83 -4.09 1.94 -3.92
N THR A 84 -3.95 2.43 -5.16
CA THR A 84 -2.69 2.96 -5.67
C THR A 84 -2.23 4.19 -4.88
N ALA A 85 -3.13 5.09 -4.53
CA ALA A 85 -2.82 6.24 -3.69
C ALA A 85 -2.38 5.83 -2.27
N ALA A 86 -3.05 4.84 -1.68
CA ALA A 86 -2.67 4.31 -0.37
C ALA A 86 -1.31 3.62 -0.39
N ASP A 87 -0.99 2.87 -1.45
CA ASP A 87 0.31 2.24 -1.65
C ASP A 87 1.44 3.28 -1.82
N TRP A 88 1.14 4.40 -2.46
CA TRP A 88 2.06 5.52 -2.60
C TRP A 88 2.37 6.23 -1.28
N MET A 89 1.42 6.26 -0.34
CA MET A 89 1.59 6.84 1.00
C MET A 89 2.52 5.99 1.85
N SER A 90 3.80 6.28 1.79
CA SER A 90 4.85 5.57 2.51
C SER A 90 5.57 6.46 3.51
N GLY A 91 6.40 5.88 4.37
CA GLY A 91 7.30 6.66 5.24
C GLY A 91 8.22 7.59 4.45
N ALA A 92 8.65 7.19 3.24
CA ALA A 92 9.45 8.03 2.37
C ALA A 92 8.67 9.26 1.87
N SER A 93 7.41 9.10 1.46
CA SER A 93 6.59 10.22 0.98
C SER A 93 6.09 11.11 2.12
N PHE A 94 5.70 10.53 3.25
CA PHE A 94 5.13 11.30 4.36
C PHE A 94 6.20 11.97 5.23
N VAL A 95 7.24 11.23 5.62
CA VAL A 95 8.27 11.72 6.54
C VAL A 95 9.41 12.38 5.77
N ALA A 96 10.06 11.63 4.86
CA ALA A 96 11.27 12.12 4.19
C ALA A 96 10.98 13.25 3.20
N MET A 97 9.89 13.15 2.42
CA MET A 97 9.55 14.19 1.44
C MET A 97 9.01 15.46 2.11
N ALA A 98 8.12 15.32 3.11
CA ALA A 98 7.64 16.46 3.88
C ALA A 98 8.78 17.16 4.62
N GLY A 99 9.67 16.40 5.27
CA GLY A 99 10.87 16.93 5.90
C GLY A 99 11.82 17.59 4.90
N GLY A 100 12.00 17.00 3.72
CA GLY A 100 12.81 17.57 2.64
C GLY A 100 12.28 18.91 2.14
N ILE A 101 10.97 19.05 1.99
CA ILE A 101 10.33 20.33 1.64
C ILE A 101 10.51 21.35 2.76
N TYR A 102 10.34 20.94 4.01
CA TYR A 102 10.53 21.80 5.17
C TYR A 102 11.95 22.37 5.25
N PHE A 103 12.99 21.51 5.07
CA PHE A 103 14.38 21.94 5.17
C PHE A 103 14.95 22.63 3.93
N LYS A 104 14.55 22.20 2.74
CA LYS A 104 15.10 22.67 1.47
C LYS A 104 14.20 23.65 0.71
N GLY A 105 12.99 23.86 1.21
CA GLY A 105 12.02 24.78 0.65
C GLY A 105 11.52 24.39 -0.74
N TYR A 106 11.10 25.40 -1.51
CA TYR A 106 10.42 25.22 -2.80
C TYR A 106 11.19 24.40 -3.84
N GLY A 107 12.52 24.46 -3.82
CA GLY A 107 13.35 23.68 -4.76
C GLY A 107 13.15 22.16 -4.65
N TYR A 108 12.76 21.66 -3.48
CA TYR A 108 12.48 20.26 -3.29
C TYR A 108 11.17 19.79 -3.94
N MET A 109 10.28 20.74 -4.31
CA MET A 109 9.04 20.45 -5.05
C MET A 109 9.31 19.83 -6.43
N ALA A 110 10.48 20.07 -7.04
CA ALA A 110 10.87 19.45 -8.29
C ALA A 110 10.86 17.92 -8.22
N LEU A 111 11.25 17.34 -7.06
CA LEU A 111 11.19 15.90 -6.82
C LEU A 111 9.75 15.38 -6.84
N LEU A 112 8.85 16.10 -6.21
CA LEU A 112 7.42 15.73 -6.11
C LEU A 112 6.74 15.80 -7.49
N VAL A 113 7.00 16.86 -8.26
CA VAL A 113 6.48 17.02 -9.61
C VAL A 113 7.04 15.95 -10.55
N GLY A 114 8.36 15.68 -10.47
CA GLY A 114 9.02 14.63 -11.26
C GLY A 114 8.44 13.24 -10.94
N TRP A 115 8.20 12.95 -9.68
CA TRP A 115 7.58 11.69 -9.25
C TRP A 115 6.16 11.53 -9.79
N THR A 116 5.33 12.55 -9.62
CA THR A 116 3.95 12.59 -10.15
C THR A 116 3.94 12.42 -11.67
N GLY A 117 4.82 13.14 -12.38
CA GLY A 117 4.99 13.00 -13.82
C GLY A 117 5.40 11.58 -14.23
N GLY A 118 6.27 10.95 -13.47
CA GLY A 118 6.66 9.54 -13.68
C GLY A 118 5.46 8.59 -13.61
N TYR A 119 4.58 8.75 -12.62
CA TYR A 119 3.35 7.94 -12.53
C TYR A 119 2.41 8.17 -13.71
N VAL A 120 2.26 9.41 -14.16
CA VAL A 120 1.45 9.74 -15.35
C VAL A 120 2.01 9.07 -16.60
N LEU A 121 3.33 9.10 -16.79
CA LEU A 121 3.99 8.43 -17.92
C LEU A 121 3.80 6.90 -17.86
N VAL A 122 4.00 6.31 -16.70
CA VAL A 122 3.78 4.86 -16.52
C VAL A 122 2.31 4.50 -16.80
N ALA A 123 1.36 5.23 -16.25
CA ALA A 123 -0.06 4.97 -16.44
C ALA A 123 -0.51 5.12 -17.90
N SER A 124 0.03 6.12 -18.60
CA SER A 124 -0.39 6.45 -19.98
C SER A 124 0.33 5.60 -21.04
N LEU A 125 1.63 5.37 -20.85
CA LEU A 125 2.47 4.77 -21.89
C LEU A 125 2.82 3.30 -21.62
N LEU A 126 3.09 2.93 -20.36
CA LEU A 126 3.59 1.59 -20.03
C LEU A 126 2.47 0.63 -19.60
N ALA A 127 1.58 1.05 -18.73
CA ALA A 127 0.57 0.19 -18.17
C ALA A 127 -0.37 -0.46 -19.21
N PRO A 128 -0.82 0.22 -20.29
CA PRO A 128 -1.62 -0.40 -21.33
C PRO A 128 -0.91 -1.57 -22.02
N TYR A 129 0.40 -1.43 -22.28
CA TYR A 129 1.19 -2.49 -22.91
C TYR A 129 1.40 -3.68 -21.97
N LEU A 130 1.74 -3.43 -20.71
CA LEU A 130 1.91 -4.48 -19.70
C LEU A 130 0.60 -5.25 -19.49
N ARG A 131 -0.52 -4.53 -19.43
CA ARG A 131 -1.84 -5.15 -19.30
C ARG A 131 -2.20 -6.03 -20.52
N LYS A 132 -1.89 -5.55 -21.73
CA LYS A 132 -2.11 -6.30 -22.98
C LYS A 132 -1.21 -7.53 -23.07
N PHE A 133 0.01 -7.43 -22.57
CA PHE A 133 0.96 -8.54 -22.52
C PHE A 133 0.49 -9.69 -21.61
N GLY A 134 -0.23 -9.39 -20.54
CA GLY A 134 -0.96 -10.36 -19.73
C GLY A 134 -0.16 -11.03 -18.61
N CYS A 135 1.10 -10.70 -18.39
CA CYS A 135 1.88 -11.21 -17.27
C CYS A 135 1.44 -10.61 -15.93
N TYR A 136 1.60 -11.38 -14.86
CA TYR A 136 1.24 -10.95 -13.50
C TYR A 136 2.38 -10.24 -12.78
N THR A 137 3.62 -10.55 -13.12
CA THR A 137 4.81 -10.05 -12.43
C THR A 137 5.83 -9.48 -13.41
N VAL A 138 6.68 -8.56 -12.92
CA VAL A 138 7.79 -8.01 -13.72
C VAL A 138 8.77 -9.10 -14.15
N PRO A 139 9.19 -10.06 -13.30
CA PRO A 139 10.06 -11.17 -13.75
C PRO A 139 9.43 -12.03 -14.85
N ASP A 140 8.13 -12.26 -14.81
CA ASP A 140 7.44 -12.97 -15.88
C ASP A 140 7.47 -12.21 -17.19
N PHE A 141 7.21 -10.90 -17.14
CA PHE A 141 7.31 -10.02 -18.28
C PHE A 141 8.72 -10.05 -18.90
N ILE A 142 9.75 -9.86 -18.07
CA ILE A 142 11.15 -9.88 -18.50
C ILE A 142 11.53 -11.24 -19.10
N GLY A 143 11.17 -12.33 -18.41
CA GLY A 143 11.46 -13.69 -18.88
C GLY A 143 10.78 -14.02 -20.20
N THR A 144 9.53 -13.55 -20.41
CA THR A 144 8.79 -13.78 -21.65
C THR A 144 9.26 -12.87 -22.78
N ARG A 145 9.62 -11.62 -22.48
CA ARG A 145 10.05 -10.61 -23.47
C ARG A 145 11.45 -10.88 -24.02
N TYR A 146 12.40 -11.22 -23.15
CA TYR A 146 13.81 -11.38 -23.49
C TYR A 146 14.24 -12.86 -23.64
N GLY A 147 13.36 -13.77 -23.26
CA GLY A 147 13.59 -15.20 -23.36
C GLY A 147 14.50 -15.77 -22.24
N GLY A 148 14.09 -16.94 -21.73
CA GLY A 148 14.92 -17.75 -20.87
C GLY A 148 14.85 -17.48 -19.37
N ASN A 149 15.29 -18.51 -18.64
CA ASN A 149 15.26 -18.51 -17.17
C ASN A 149 16.29 -17.54 -16.58
N MET A 150 17.38 -17.24 -17.29
CA MET A 150 18.39 -16.30 -16.80
C MET A 150 17.88 -14.86 -16.70
N ALA A 151 17.13 -14.40 -17.71
CA ALA A 151 16.52 -13.07 -17.66
C ALA A 151 15.50 -12.96 -16.52
N ARG A 152 14.69 -14.00 -16.31
CA ARG A 152 13.74 -14.07 -15.17
C ARG A 152 14.47 -14.06 -13.83
N LEU A 153 15.51 -14.86 -13.68
CA LEU A 153 16.31 -14.94 -12.46
C LEU A 153 16.96 -13.59 -12.12
N SER A 154 17.56 -12.95 -13.12
CA SER A 154 18.16 -11.61 -12.94
C SER A 154 17.12 -10.59 -12.46
N ALA A 155 15.93 -10.60 -13.04
CA ALA A 155 14.83 -9.72 -12.62
C ALA A 155 14.37 -10.02 -11.18
N VAL A 156 14.30 -11.28 -10.78
CA VAL A 156 13.96 -11.68 -9.40
C VAL A 156 15.00 -11.15 -8.41
N ILE A 157 16.30 -11.33 -8.70
CA ILE A 157 17.38 -10.87 -7.83
C ILE A 157 17.31 -9.35 -7.65
N VAL A 158 17.21 -8.59 -8.75
CA VAL A 158 17.12 -7.12 -8.71
C VAL A 158 15.90 -6.67 -7.91
N LEU A 159 14.73 -7.26 -8.14
CA LEU A 159 13.52 -6.92 -7.39
C LEU A 159 13.63 -7.26 -5.91
N THR A 160 14.25 -8.38 -5.57
CA THR A 160 14.44 -8.77 -4.16
C THR A 160 15.33 -7.76 -3.44
N VAL A 161 16.45 -7.36 -4.05
CA VAL A 161 17.34 -6.33 -3.48
C VAL A 161 16.63 -4.98 -3.35
N ALA A 162 15.90 -4.56 -4.38
CA ALA A 162 15.13 -3.31 -4.36
C ALA A 162 14.06 -3.33 -3.27
N SER A 163 13.31 -4.44 -3.15
CA SER A 163 12.28 -4.61 -2.11
C SER A 163 12.87 -4.61 -0.71
N PHE A 164 14.00 -5.26 -0.50
CA PHE A 164 14.69 -5.25 0.78
C PHE A 164 15.13 -3.84 1.19
N THR A 165 15.70 -3.08 0.26
CA THR A 165 16.07 -1.68 0.48
C THR A 165 14.86 -0.82 0.82
N TYR A 166 13.76 -1.02 0.10
CA TYR A 166 12.50 -0.31 0.34
C TYR A 166 11.95 -0.61 1.75
N VAL A 167 11.87 -1.89 2.13
CA VAL A 167 11.37 -2.29 3.46
C VAL A 167 12.23 -1.72 4.58
N THR A 168 13.55 -1.71 4.43
CA THR A 168 14.47 -1.11 5.41
C THR A 168 14.18 0.38 5.61
N ALA A 169 13.95 1.12 4.53
CA ALA A 169 13.59 2.53 4.59
C ALA A 169 12.23 2.75 5.29
N GLN A 170 11.24 1.87 5.04
CA GLN A 170 9.92 1.94 5.68
C GLN A 170 9.99 1.67 7.18
N ILE A 171 10.75 0.67 7.61
CA ILE A 171 10.95 0.36 9.04
C ILE A 171 11.61 1.54 9.75
N ASN A 172 12.64 2.13 9.16
CA ASN A 172 13.29 3.33 9.71
C ASN A 172 12.33 4.51 9.84
N ALA A 173 11.55 4.79 8.79
CA ALA A 173 10.58 5.89 8.80
C ALA A 173 9.49 5.67 9.85
N THR A 174 9.00 4.44 10.00
CA THR A 174 8.03 4.07 11.03
C THR A 174 8.62 4.23 12.43
N GLY A 175 9.87 3.79 12.65
CA GLY A 175 10.58 3.99 13.90
C GLY A 175 10.70 5.47 14.27
N LEU A 176 11.10 6.32 13.33
CA LEU A 176 11.18 7.77 13.55
C LEU A 176 9.81 8.40 13.86
N SER A 177 8.74 7.96 13.21
CA SER A 177 7.39 8.43 13.48
C SER A 177 6.91 8.06 14.89
N LEU A 178 7.31 6.90 15.40
CA LEU A 178 6.91 6.40 16.73
C LEU A 178 7.73 7.01 17.87
N ILE A 179 8.88 7.62 17.63
CA ILE A 179 9.69 8.29 18.67
C ILE A 179 8.99 9.54 19.22
N HIS A 180 8.08 10.15 18.46
CA HIS A 180 7.39 11.37 18.84
C HIS A 180 5.96 11.15 19.41
N ILE A 181 5.55 9.90 19.57
CA ILE A 181 4.32 9.49 20.24
C ILE A 181 4.65 8.96 21.65
#